data_016b12bcf5440da7ac81fccd48242d0d
#
_entry.id   016b12bcf5440da7ac81fccd48242d0d
#
_cell.length_a   1.000
_cell.length_b   1.000
_cell.length_c   1.000
_cell.angle_alpha   90.00
_cell.angle_beta   90.00
_cell.angle_gamma   90.00
#
_symmetry.space_group_name_H-M   'P 1'
#
loop_
_entity.id
_entity.type
_entity.pdbx_description
1 polymer ?
#
loop_
_entity_poly.entity_id
_entity_poly.type
_entity_poly.pdbx_seq_one_letter_code
_entity_poly.pdbx_strand_id
1 'polypeptide(L)'
;MCAGLLAVPVFAQGQTPAQGACTDEAKTALYTDFTTFRTTDPTKAYDAGKKYLACSQTEDQYTAYLKKWVTAYEKESRKIKMVPLLYGDKKYAEALGLGKEILADEPENLRVIIDLGYGSYLAAVSLKNESFNTDALTYARKAIQMIESGKVPASWAPFKGKDDTLAYLYDVVGRLSLKDNPAAAVSSFIKKAQFDTDLKKDPWTYYFIAAAYESGPYTKLSADYKRDHEGKDETPQSKLALENINQVVDRMIDAYARAVALAGNDPKYQTQKKQWMEDLSTWYKFRHNQSDAGINELIASVLSKPLPPEPTPLTSLPASASTTTGTPTTGSMPSTTAATTAAATTTVKAPTTTTTAGAGSAKPAISTTSTTTPVKPKPRNNHSTTPSNNRRR
;
A
#
# COMPACT_ATOMS: atom_id res chain seq x y z
N MET A 1 -13.68 -22.75 61.17
CA MET A 1 -13.68 -21.30 61.20
C MET A 1 -12.35 -20.82 60.63
N CYS A 2 -12.33 -20.46 59.33
CA CYS A 2 -11.17 -19.87 58.68
C CYS A 2 -11.59 -18.46 58.23
N ALA A 3 -11.04 -17.45 58.88
CA ALA A 3 -11.23 -16.05 58.53
C ALA A 3 -10.31 -15.68 57.37
N GLY A 4 -10.89 -15.40 56.19
CA GLY A 4 -10.21 -14.89 55.04
C GLY A 4 -10.03 -13.38 55.14
N LEU A 5 -8.78 -12.92 55.20
CA LEU A 5 -8.42 -11.49 55.07
C LEU A 5 -8.52 -11.10 53.60
N LEU A 6 -9.48 -10.22 53.28
CA LEU A 6 -9.56 -9.51 52.02
C LEU A 6 -8.56 -8.35 52.03
N ALA A 7 -7.48 -8.46 51.24
CA ALA A 7 -6.55 -7.36 50.96
C ALA A 7 -7.20 -6.45 49.91
N VAL A 8 -7.57 -5.23 50.31
CA VAL A 8 -8.03 -4.17 49.43
C VAL A 8 -6.83 -3.54 48.75
N PRO A 9 -6.75 -3.40 47.39
CA PRO A 9 -5.68 -2.68 46.76
C PRO A 9 -5.82 -1.17 47.06
N VAL A 10 -4.83 -0.61 47.74
CA VAL A 10 -4.66 0.82 47.91
C VAL A 10 -4.32 1.43 46.55
N PHE A 11 -5.27 2.11 45.91
CA PHE A 11 -4.99 2.96 44.79
C PHE A 11 -4.01 4.05 45.22
N ALA A 12 -2.84 4.09 44.59
CA ALA A 12 -1.88 5.16 44.80
C ALA A 12 -2.54 6.49 44.40
N GLN A 13 -2.93 7.25 45.39
CA GLN A 13 -3.36 8.63 45.24
C GLN A 13 -2.20 9.41 44.62
N GLY A 14 -2.46 10.06 43.49
CA GLY A 14 -1.50 10.97 42.86
C GLY A 14 -0.99 11.94 43.93
N GLN A 15 0.31 11.94 44.18
CA GLN A 15 0.93 12.88 45.08
C GLN A 15 0.70 14.30 44.55
N THR A 16 -0.21 15.03 45.19
CA THR A 16 -0.24 16.49 45.13
C THR A 16 1.15 17.00 45.52
N PRO A 17 1.76 17.91 44.76
CA PRO A 17 3.06 18.51 45.16
C PRO A 17 2.98 19.05 46.58
N ALA A 18 3.97 18.72 47.41
CA ALA A 18 4.03 19.18 48.79
C ALA A 18 3.80 20.70 48.83
N GLN A 19 2.91 21.17 49.69
CA GLN A 19 2.49 22.57 49.83
C GLN A 19 3.66 23.57 50.03
N GLY A 20 4.89 23.10 50.36
CA GLY A 20 6.11 23.91 50.48
C GLY A 20 6.76 24.30 49.12
N ALA A 21 6.32 23.74 48.00
CA ALA A 21 6.96 23.97 46.68
C ALA A 21 6.32 25.12 45.89
N CYS A 22 5.26 25.76 46.38
CA CYS A 22 4.44 26.74 45.65
C CYS A 22 4.38 28.10 46.36
N THR A 23 5.52 28.61 46.89
CA THR A 23 5.60 29.98 47.42
C THR A 23 5.62 31.01 46.31
N ASP A 24 5.33 32.28 46.61
CA ASP A 24 5.35 33.36 45.61
C ASP A 24 6.76 33.58 45.06
N GLU A 25 7.79 33.35 45.86
CA GLU A 25 9.21 33.39 45.42
C GLU A 25 9.46 32.25 44.41
N ALA A 26 8.98 31.03 44.68
CA ALA A 26 9.12 29.91 43.76
C ALA A 26 8.38 30.13 42.44
N LYS A 27 7.19 30.70 42.48
CA LYS A 27 6.45 31.10 41.26
C LYS A 27 7.19 32.16 40.46
N THR A 28 7.73 33.18 41.12
CA THR A 28 8.52 34.23 40.51
C THR A 28 9.75 33.67 39.82
N ALA A 29 10.46 32.73 40.47
CA ALA A 29 11.63 32.04 39.89
C ALA A 29 11.24 31.24 38.66
N LEU A 30 10.15 30.45 38.72
CA LEU A 30 9.63 29.68 37.59
C LEU A 30 9.19 30.56 36.37
N TYR A 31 8.56 31.70 36.64
CA TYR A 31 8.21 32.66 35.57
C TYR A 31 9.46 33.32 34.97
N THR A 32 10.45 33.62 35.77
CA THR A 32 11.75 34.14 35.32
C THR A 32 12.46 33.15 34.41
N ASP A 33 12.53 31.88 34.82
CA ASP A 33 13.09 30.79 34.01
C ASP A 33 12.35 30.65 32.70
N PHE A 34 11.01 30.62 32.73
CA PHE A 34 10.20 30.59 31.53
C PHE A 34 10.55 31.73 30.57
N THR A 35 10.55 32.97 31.06
CA THR A 35 10.80 34.16 30.20
C THR A 35 12.23 34.15 29.63
N THR A 36 13.20 33.68 30.41
CA THR A 36 14.60 33.56 30.02
C THR A 36 14.81 32.53 28.91
N PHE A 37 14.16 31.37 29.04
CA PHE A 37 14.42 30.23 28.15
C PHE A 37 13.46 30.15 26.98
N ARG A 38 12.32 30.86 26.96
CA ARG A 38 11.27 30.68 25.94
C ARG A 38 11.73 30.81 24.47
N THR A 39 12.82 31.52 24.21
CA THR A 39 13.39 31.71 22.89
C THR A 39 14.72 30.95 22.68
N THR A 40 15.44 30.63 23.74
CA THR A 40 16.78 30.04 23.70
C THR A 40 16.76 28.53 23.99
N ASP A 41 15.88 28.07 24.88
CA ASP A 41 15.65 26.67 25.22
C ASP A 41 14.16 26.42 25.52
N PRO A 42 13.33 26.29 24.48
CA PRO A 42 11.87 26.11 24.65
C PRO A 42 11.47 24.91 25.51
N THR A 43 12.34 23.88 25.62
CA THR A 43 12.07 22.72 26.47
C THR A 43 12.16 23.08 27.94
N LYS A 44 13.23 23.82 28.36
CA LYS A 44 13.32 24.33 29.72
C LYS A 44 12.22 25.32 30.07
N ALA A 45 11.85 26.19 29.10
CA ALA A 45 10.72 27.09 29.29
C ALA A 45 9.41 26.32 29.50
N TYR A 46 9.19 25.26 28.74
CA TYR A 46 8.02 24.39 28.89
C TYR A 46 7.96 23.76 30.30
N ASP A 47 9.07 23.20 30.77
CA ASP A 47 9.14 22.60 32.09
C ASP A 47 8.88 23.62 33.21
N ALA A 48 9.44 24.82 33.09
CA ALA A 48 9.20 25.92 34.02
C ALA A 48 7.74 26.38 33.99
N GLY A 49 7.17 26.55 32.79
CA GLY A 49 5.76 26.91 32.58
C GLY A 49 4.80 25.88 33.16
N LYS A 50 5.05 24.58 32.97
CA LYS A 50 4.24 23.48 33.53
C LYS A 50 4.29 23.50 35.06
N LYS A 51 5.47 23.66 35.66
CA LYS A 51 5.63 23.77 37.12
C LYS A 51 4.92 25.00 37.69
N TYR A 52 5.01 26.15 37.02
CA TYR A 52 4.27 27.36 37.40
C TYR A 52 2.75 27.11 37.41
N LEU A 53 2.22 26.53 36.33
CA LEU A 53 0.77 26.25 36.19
C LEU A 53 0.30 25.26 37.25
N ALA A 54 1.14 24.26 37.62
CA ALA A 54 0.82 23.32 38.69
C ALA A 54 0.76 23.99 40.09
N CYS A 55 1.51 25.09 40.28
CA CYS A 55 1.50 25.87 41.53
C CYS A 55 0.41 26.96 41.56
N SER A 56 -0.21 27.30 40.43
CA SER A 56 -1.16 28.41 40.38
C SER A 56 -2.58 27.90 40.49
N GLN A 57 -3.27 28.24 41.58
CA GLN A 57 -4.68 27.86 41.81
C GLN A 57 -5.66 28.91 41.31
N THR A 58 -5.23 30.11 40.99
CA THR A 58 -6.02 31.23 40.52
C THR A 58 -5.66 31.59 39.10
N GLU A 59 -6.65 31.99 38.32
CA GLU A 59 -6.44 32.45 36.94
C GLU A 59 -6.10 33.96 37.01
N ASP A 60 -4.91 34.30 36.56
CA ASP A 60 -4.42 35.65 36.38
C ASP A 60 -3.79 35.82 34.97
N GLN A 61 -3.33 37.00 34.62
CA GLN A 61 -2.72 37.26 33.33
C GLN A 61 -1.50 36.38 33.01
N TYR A 62 -0.74 35.98 34.03
CA TYR A 62 0.47 35.14 33.88
C TYR A 62 0.08 33.68 33.60
N THR A 63 -0.87 33.14 34.36
CA THR A 63 -1.41 31.79 34.15
C THR A 63 -2.10 31.67 32.79
N ALA A 64 -2.91 32.67 32.40
CA ALA A 64 -3.55 32.69 31.08
C ALA A 64 -2.53 32.70 29.94
N TYR A 65 -1.47 33.50 30.04
CA TYR A 65 -0.39 33.53 29.07
C TYR A 65 0.39 32.22 29.00
N LEU A 66 0.79 31.67 30.15
CA LEU A 66 1.51 30.40 30.24
C LEU A 66 0.69 29.24 29.70
N LYS A 67 -0.59 29.13 30.04
CA LYS A 67 -1.49 28.10 29.48
C LYS A 67 -1.50 28.14 27.96
N LYS A 68 -1.67 29.34 27.39
CA LYS A 68 -1.66 29.52 25.92
C LYS A 68 -0.32 29.09 25.30
N TRP A 69 0.81 29.49 25.91
CA TRP A 69 2.15 29.18 25.39
C TRP A 69 2.45 27.68 25.53
N VAL A 70 2.19 27.06 26.68
CA VAL A 70 2.39 25.63 26.95
C VAL A 70 1.56 24.80 25.99
N THR A 71 0.28 25.13 25.80
CA THR A 71 -0.59 24.42 24.84
C THR A 71 -0.06 24.53 23.40
N ALA A 72 0.41 25.71 22.98
CA ALA A 72 1.00 25.89 21.65
C ALA A 72 2.30 25.08 21.50
N TYR A 73 3.15 25.05 22.52
CA TYR A 73 4.37 24.24 22.53
C TYR A 73 4.07 22.74 22.46
N GLU A 74 3.10 22.26 23.25
CA GLU A 74 2.69 20.85 23.21
C GLU A 74 2.17 20.44 21.82
N LYS A 75 1.35 21.29 21.17
CA LYS A 75 0.86 21.06 19.82
C LYS A 75 1.99 20.95 18.79
N GLU A 76 2.94 21.87 18.84
CA GLU A 76 4.08 21.86 17.92
C GLU A 76 5.04 20.70 18.21
N SER A 77 5.29 20.41 19.48
CA SER A 77 6.12 19.28 19.92
C SER A 77 5.57 17.94 19.42
N ARG A 78 4.23 17.75 19.40
CA ARG A 78 3.61 16.54 18.83
C ARG A 78 3.94 16.37 17.35
N LYS A 79 3.85 17.45 16.55
CA LYS A 79 4.17 17.44 15.11
C LYS A 79 5.65 17.08 14.88
N ILE A 80 6.55 17.68 15.66
CA ILE A 80 7.99 17.42 15.54
C ILE A 80 8.33 15.97 15.91
N LYS A 81 7.71 15.42 16.94
CA LYS A 81 7.99 14.06 17.44
C LYS A 81 7.40 12.96 16.56
N MET A 82 6.26 13.18 15.92
CA MET A 82 5.52 12.15 15.19
C MET A 82 6.34 11.50 14.08
N VAL A 83 6.99 12.30 13.23
CA VAL A 83 7.70 11.82 12.04
C VAL A 83 8.94 10.97 12.39
N PRO A 84 9.84 11.39 13.30
CA PRO A 84 10.94 10.55 13.78
C PRO A 84 10.49 9.24 14.41
N LEU A 85 9.44 9.27 15.24
CA LEU A 85 8.88 8.06 15.86
C LEU A 85 8.32 7.09 14.80
N LEU A 86 7.67 7.62 13.75
CA LEU A 86 7.05 6.81 12.71
C LEU A 86 8.09 6.17 11.78
N TYR A 87 8.99 6.97 11.21
CA TYR A 87 9.89 6.52 10.15
C TYR A 87 11.31 6.18 10.65
N GLY A 88 11.76 6.78 11.75
CA GLY A 88 13.07 6.53 12.36
C GLY A 88 13.03 5.38 13.36
N ASP A 89 12.37 5.62 14.48
CA ASP A 89 12.35 4.69 15.61
C ASP A 89 11.38 3.53 15.43
N LYS A 90 10.44 3.64 14.48
CA LYS A 90 9.38 2.66 14.20
C LYS A 90 8.48 2.38 15.42
N LYS A 91 8.31 3.39 16.27
CA LYS A 91 7.38 3.37 17.40
C LYS A 91 5.96 3.70 16.92
N TYR A 92 5.43 2.82 16.06
CA TYR A 92 4.19 3.05 15.31
C TYR A 92 3.01 3.45 16.19
N ALA A 93 2.73 2.72 17.27
CA ALA A 93 1.57 3.00 18.11
C ALA A 93 1.62 4.41 18.71
N GLU A 94 2.80 4.83 19.20
CA GLU A 94 3.02 6.17 19.77
C GLU A 94 2.86 7.25 18.68
N ALA A 95 3.52 7.08 17.53
CA ALA A 95 3.46 8.02 16.41
C ALA A 95 2.01 8.20 15.88
N LEU A 96 1.28 7.09 15.70
CA LEU A 96 -0.10 7.13 15.22
C LEU A 96 -1.05 7.74 16.25
N GLY A 97 -0.79 7.54 17.56
CA GLY A 97 -1.50 8.23 18.64
C GLY A 97 -1.33 9.74 18.54
N LEU A 98 -0.09 10.22 18.44
CA LEU A 98 0.21 11.65 18.24
C LEU A 98 -0.47 12.22 16.99
N GLY A 99 -0.46 11.46 15.88
CA GLY A 99 -1.11 11.88 14.64
C GLY A 99 -2.61 12.10 14.81
N LYS A 100 -3.29 11.21 15.53
CA LYS A 100 -4.73 11.35 15.84
C LYS A 100 -5.02 12.56 16.73
N GLU A 101 -4.16 12.83 17.72
CA GLU A 101 -4.26 14.02 18.54
C GLU A 101 -4.06 15.31 17.73
N ILE A 102 -3.10 15.32 16.79
CA ILE A 102 -2.92 16.47 15.88
C ILE A 102 -4.17 16.68 15.03
N LEU A 103 -4.76 15.60 14.47
CA LEU A 103 -5.97 15.72 13.66
C LEU A 103 -7.21 16.13 14.45
N ALA A 104 -7.25 15.93 15.77
CA ALA A 104 -8.32 16.46 16.63
C ALA A 104 -8.30 18.01 16.64
N ASP A 105 -7.11 18.60 16.60
CA ASP A 105 -6.92 20.05 16.53
C ASP A 105 -6.93 20.58 15.07
N GLU A 106 -6.41 19.80 14.14
CA GLU A 106 -6.19 20.19 12.72
C GLU A 106 -6.73 19.11 11.77
N PRO A 107 -8.06 18.94 11.62
CA PRO A 107 -8.67 17.79 10.92
C PRO A 107 -8.36 17.73 9.42
N GLU A 108 -7.85 18.83 8.85
CA GLU A 108 -7.45 18.95 7.43
C GLU A 108 -5.92 18.98 7.24
N ASN A 109 -5.14 18.62 8.26
CA ASN A 109 -3.69 18.56 8.12
C ASN A 109 -3.29 17.39 7.21
N LEU A 110 -3.17 17.69 5.91
CA LEU A 110 -2.90 16.70 4.87
C LEU A 110 -1.62 15.92 5.12
N ARG A 111 -0.57 16.57 5.66
CA ARG A 111 0.69 15.88 5.98
C ARG A 111 0.46 14.76 6.99
N VAL A 112 -0.24 15.05 8.06
CA VAL A 112 -0.55 14.05 9.10
C VAL A 112 -1.49 12.96 8.59
N ILE A 113 -2.45 13.31 7.73
CA ILE A 113 -3.35 12.33 7.10
C ILE A 113 -2.56 11.35 6.22
N ILE A 114 -1.58 11.82 5.43
CA ILE A 114 -0.68 10.98 4.65
C ILE A 114 0.10 10.03 5.57
N ASP A 115 0.72 10.59 6.63
CA ASP A 115 1.51 9.83 7.59
C ASP A 115 0.67 8.78 8.34
N LEU A 116 -0.57 9.08 8.70
CA LEU A 116 -1.48 8.10 9.28
C LEU A 116 -1.88 7.01 8.31
N GLY A 117 -2.17 7.34 7.05
CA GLY A 117 -2.53 6.37 6.02
C GLY A 117 -1.40 5.36 5.77
N TYR A 118 -0.23 5.87 5.40
CA TYR A 118 0.92 5.02 5.10
C TYR A 118 1.54 4.41 6.35
N GLY A 119 1.64 5.17 7.44
CA GLY A 119 2.21 4.71 8.71
C GLY A 119 1.39 3.60 9.38
N SER A 120 0.06 3.66 9.33
CA SER A 120 -0.78 2.56 9.82
C SER A 120 -0.57 1.29 9.01
N TYR A 121 -0.41 1.40 7.67
CA TYR A 121 -0.06 0.25 6.86
C TYR A 121 1.31 -0.35 7.24
N LEU A 122 2.34 0.51 7.44
CA LEU A 122 3.65 0.05 7.92
C LEU A 122 3.55 -0.64 9.29
N ALA A 123 2.71 -0.11 10.20
CA ALA A 123 2.45 -0.71 11.49
C ALA A 123 1.82 -2.10 11.35
N ALA A 124 0.77 -2.22 10.52
CA ALA A 124 0.08 -3.48 10.28
C ALA A 124 1.04 -4.57 9.78
N VAL A 125 1.90 -4.22 8.80
CA VAL A 125 2.86 -5.14 8.21
C VAL A 125 4.00 -5.49 9.18
N SER A 126 4.60 -4.47 9.82
CA SER A 126 5.79 -4.66 10.66
C SER A 126 5.47 -5.39 11.95
N LEU A 127 4.32 -5.11 12.55
CA LEU A 127 3.86 -5.72 13.81
C LEU A 127 2.99 -6.96 13.57
N LYS A 128 2.69 -7.30 12.31
CA LYS A 128 1.75 -8.38 11.92
C LYS A 128 0.39 -8.22 12.62
N ASN A 129 -0.09 -7.00 12.71
CA ASN A 129 -1.32 -6.65 13.42
C ASN A 129 -2.30 -5.92 12.49
N GLU A 130 -3.35 -6.64 12.08
CA GLU A 130 -4.36 -6.14 11.14
C GLU A 130 -5.28 -5.05 11.75
N SER A 131 -5.23 -4.80 13.07
CA SER A 131 -6.03 -3.75 13.70
C SER A 131 -5.74 -2.35 13.16
N PHE A 132 -4.56 -2.15 12.56
CA PHE A 132 -4.17 -0.89 11.91
C PHE A 132 -4.74 -0.74 10.49
N ASN A 133 -5.28 -1.79 9.87
CA ASN A 133 -5.73 -1.76 8.46
C ASN A 133 -6.88 -0.77 8.22
N THR A 134 -7.80 -0.65 9.17
CA THR A 134 -8.94 0.30 9.06
C THR A 134 -8.47 1.75 9.00
N ASP A 135 -7.54 2.13 9.88
CA ASP A 135 -6.94 3.46 9.88
C ASP A 135 -6.15 3.70 8.59
N ALA A 136 -5.31 2.72 8.19
CA ALA A 136 -4.54 2.79 6.96
C ALA A 136 -5.44 3.07 5.74
N LEU A 137 -6.51 2.30 5.59
CA LEU A 137 -7.43 2.45 4.47
C LEU A 137 -8.20 3.77 4.49
N THR A 138 -8.68 4.18 5.67
CA THR A 138 -9.44 5.42 5.87
C THR A 138 -8.59 6.64 5.55
N TYR A 139 -7.41 6.74 6.15
CA TYR A 139 -6.54 7.89 5.96
C TYR A 139 -5.86 7.91 4.58
N ALA A 140 -5.52 6.75 4.01
CA ALA A 140 -4.99 6.69 2.65
C ALA A 140 -6.01 7.20 1.63
N ARG A 141 -7.27 6.77 1.71
CA ARG A 141 -8.34 7.27 0.83
C ARG A 141 -8.60 8.77 1.00
N LYS A 142 -8.63 9.25 2.26
CA LYS A 142 -8.77 10.69 2.53
C LYS A 142 -7.60 11.48 1.95
N ALA A 143 -6.38 11.02 2.12
CA ALA A 143 -5.18 11.66 1.57
C ALA A 143 -5.23 11.71 0.03
N ILE A 144 -5.56 10.60 -0.64
CA ILE A 144 -5.71 10.54 -2.10
C ILE A 144 -6.73 11.59 -2.55
N GLN A 145 -7.92 11.60 -1.97
CA GLN A 145 -8.98 12.55 -2.34
C GLN A 145 -8.51 14.01 -2.19
N MET A 146 -7.82 14.32 -1.09
CA MET A 146 -7.32 15.68 -0.84
C MET A 146 -6.24 16.07 -1.84
N ILE A 147 -5.30 15.17 -2.14
CA ILE A 147 -4.21 15.43 -3.11
C ILE A 147 -4.78 15.59 -4.53
N GLU A 148 -5.71 14.73 -4.93
CA GLU A 148 -6.35 14.81 -6.25
C GLU A 148 -7.24 16.05 -6.41
N SER A 149 -7.83 16.56 -5.31
CA SER A 149 -8.52 17.85 -5.31
C SER A 149 -7.60 19.08 -5.34
N GLY A 150 -6.27 18.87 -5.42
CA GLY A 150 -5.28 19.93 -5.56
C GLY A 150 -4.68 20.41 -4.23
N LYS A 151 -5.01 19.82 -3.08
CA LYS A 151 -4.35 20.16 -1.81
C LYS A 151 -2.90 19.69 -1.80
N VAL A 152 -2.04 20.52 -1.21
CA VAL A 152 -0.59 20.25 -1.09
C VAL A 152 -0.22 20.22 0.39
N PRO A 153 0.49 19.19 0.87
CA PRO A 153 0.97 19.14 2.25
C PRO A 153 2.16 20.09 2.46
N ALA A 154 2.45 20.42 3.71
CA ALA A 154 3.63 21.22 4.05
C ALA A 154 4.96 20.55 3.61
N SER A 155 5.00 19.24 3.52
CA SER A 155 6.14 18.45 3.04
C SER A 155 5.67 17.13 2.47
N TRP A 156 6.31 16.66 1.41
CA TRP A 156 6.10 15.31 0.84
C TRP A 156 6.97 14.24 1.48
N ALA A 157 8.04 14.59 2.22
CA ALA A 157 8.94 13.59 2.81
C ALA A 157 8.17 12.59 3.70
N PRO A 158 8.49 11.27 3.72
CA PRO A 158 9.67 10.67 3.09
C PRO A 158 9.52 10.39 1.59
N PHE A 159 8.40 10.74 0.98
CA PHE A 159 8.15 10.55 -0.45
C PHE A 159 8.88 11.60 -1.29
N LYS A 160 9.12 11.27 -2.57
CA LYS A 160 9.84 12.16 -3.50
C LYS A 160 8.96 13.32 -4.00
N GLY A 161 7.64 13.25 -3.84
CA GLY A 161 6.70 14.26 -4.28
C GLY A 161 5.26 13.75 -4.37
N LYS A 162 4.41 14.51 -5.05
CA LYS A 162 2.98 14.21 -5.22
C LYS A 162 2.74 12.81 -5.79
N ASP A 163 3.34 12.51 -6.92
CA ASP A 163 3.08 11.26 -7.66
C ASP A 163 3.60 10.04 -6.89
N ASP A 164 4.75 10.18 -6.25
CA ASP A 164 5.31 9.13 -5.40
C ASP A 164 4.40 8.87 -4.19
N THR A 165 3.91 9.93 -3.53
CA THR A 165 2.95 9.82 -2.44
C THR A 165 1.67 9.11 -2.88
N LEU A 166 1.08 9.52 -4.01
CA LEU A 166 -0.11 8.89 -4.56
C LEU A 166 0.13 7.43 -4.89
N ALA A 167 1.26 7.09 -5.51
CA ALA A 167 1.59 5.72 -5.85
C ALA A 167 1.66 4.82 -4.59
N TYR A 168 2.28 5.28 -3.50
CA TYR A 168 2.31 4.54 -2.24
C TYR A 168 0.93 4.44 -1.58
N LEU A 169 0.13 5.50 -1.59
CA LEU A 169 -1.21 5.48 -1.02
C LEU A 169 -2.16 4.56 -1.81
N TYR A 170 -2.08 4.56 -3.15
CA TYR A 170 -2.81 3.61 -3.99
C TYR A 170 -2.35 2.17 -3.78
N ASP A 171 -1.05 1.93 -3.51
CA ASP A 171 -0.56 0.60 -3.11
C ASP A 171 -1.21 0.13 -1.81
N VAL A 172 -1.30 1.00 -0.80
CA VAL A 172 -1.98 0.71 0.47
C VAL A 172 -3.45 0.35 0.23
N VAL A 173 -4.18 1.19 -0.52
CA VAL A 173 -5.60 0.93 -0.82
C VAL A 173 -5.78 -0.37 -1.59
N GLY A 174 -4.95 -0.62 -2.61
CA GLY A 174 -5.00 -1.84 -3.40
C GLY A 174 -4.78 -3.10 -2.57
N ARG A 175 -3.72 -3.13 -1.77
CA ARG A 175 -3.38 -4.29 -0.92
C ARG A 175 -4.45 -4.59 0.13
N LEU A 176 -4.95 -3.56 0.79
CA LEU A 176 -5.96 -3.72 1.84
C LEU A 176 -7.36 -4.02 1.27
N SER A 177 -7.63 -3.66 0.01
CA SER A 177 -8.88 -3.99 -0.66
C SER A 177 -8.88 -5.36 -1.34
N LEU A 178 -7.72 -5.98 -1.56
CA LEU A 178 -7.58 -7.17 -2.38
C LEU A 178 -8.47 -8.34 -1.94
N LYS A 179 -8.65 -8.51 -0.63
CA LYS A 179 -9.47 -9.59 -0.06
C LYS A 179 -10.97 -9.31 -0.16
N ASP A 180 -11.38 -8.11 0.24
CA ASP A 180 -12.80 -7.81 0.47
C ASP A 180 -13.45 -7.05 -0.68
N ASN A 181 -12.66 -6.35 -1.50
CA ASN A 181 -13.10 -5.63 -2.68
C ASN A 181 -12.04 -5.64 -3.77
N PRO A 182 -11.78 -6.80 -4.41
CA PRO A 182 -10.72 -6.93 -5.40
C PRO A 182 -10.94 -6.06 -6.65
N ALA A 183 -12.16 -5.69 -6.99
CA ALA A 183 -12.43 -4.73 -8.07
C ALA A 183 -11.84 -3.35 -7.76
N ALA A 184 -12.02 -2.84 -6.53
CA ALA A 184 -11.38 -1.59 -6.09
C ALA A 184 -9.85 -1.73 -6.01
N ALA A 185 -9.34 -2.93 -5.72
CA ALA A 185 -7.90 -3.21 -5.76
C ALA A 185 -7.34 -3.11 -7.17
N VAL A 186 -8.03 -3.62 -8.20
CA VAL A 186 -7.65 -3.47 -9.63
C VAL A 186 -7.44 -1.99 -9.96
N SER A 187 -8.47 -1.17 -9.75
CA SER A 187 -8.39 0.27 -10.05
C SER A 187 -7.25 0.96 -9.30
N SER A 188 -7.03 0.60 -8.03
CA SER A 188 -5.96 1.18 -7.22
C SER A 188 -4.57 0.80 -7.75
N PHE A 189 -4.33 -0.47 -8.09
CA PHE A 189 -3.03 -0.90 -8.62
C PHE A 189 -2.77 -0.35 -10.04
N ILE A 190 -3.80 -0.21 -10.88
CA ILE A 190 -3.67 0.46 -12.19
C ILE A 190 -3.30 1.92 -12.00
N LYS A 191 -3.94 2.65 -11.08
CA LYS A 191 -3.59 4.02 -10.73
C LYS A 191 -2.14 4.12 -10.26
N LYS A 192 -1.71 3.24 -9.34
CA LYS A 192 -0.32 3.14 -8.91
C LYS A 192 0.66 3.00 -10.09
N ALA A 193 0.35 2.13 -11.06
CA ALA A 193 1.20 1.85 -12.21
C ALA A 193 1.25 3.00 -13.26
N GLN A 194 0.32 3.95 -13.20
CA GLN A 194 0.29 5.12 -14.08
C GLN A 194 1.30 6.19 -13.68
N PHE A 195 1.65 6.31 -12.38
CA PHE A 195 2.63 7.29 -11.91
C PHE A 195 4.05 6.88 -12.32
N ASP A 196 4.86 7.85 -12.78
CA ASP A 196 6.26 7.59 -13.14
C ASP A 196 7.15 7.59 -11.89
N THR A 197 7.10 6.51 -11.15
CA THR A 197 7.81 6.30 -9.90
C THR A 197 8.57 4.97 -9.91
N ASP A 198 9.37 4.71 -8.87
CA ASP A 198 10.06 3.43 -8.73
C ASP A 198 9.07 2.26 -8.61
N LEU A 199 7.86 2.52 -8.08
CA LEU A 199 6.81 1.50 -7.96
C LEU A 199 6.29 1.01 -9.32
N LYS A 200 6.34 1.85 -10.36
CA LYS A 200 6.02 1.45 -11.74
C LYS A 200 6.98 0.40 -12.29
N LYS A 201 8.22 0.39 -11.79
CA LYS A 201 9.27 -0.55 -12.19
C LYS A 201 9.36 -1.77 -11.28
N ASP A 202 8.51 -1.85 -10.26
CA ASP A 202 8.45 -2.99 -9.35
C ASP A 202 7.57 -4.11 -9.95
N PRO A 203 8.11 -5.32 -10.17
CA PRO A 203 7.33 -6.47 -10.66
C PRO A 203 6.07 -6.76 -9.84
N TRP A 204 6.12 -6.55 -8.53
CA TRP A 204 4.97 -6.75 -7.65
C TRP A 204 3.78 -5.87 -8.00
N THR A 205 3.99 -4.69 -8.59
CA THR A 205 2.89 -3.83 -9.03
C THR A 205 1.99 -4.55 -10.03
N TYR A 206 2.58 -5.21 -11.00
CA TYR A 206 1.85 -5.91 -12.05
C TYR A 206 1.33 -7.27 -11.60
N TYR A 207 2.08 -7.99 -10.76
CA TYR A 207 1.56 -9.18 -10.12
C TYR A 207 0.26 -8.88 -9.35
N PHE A 208 0.21 -7.81 -8.56
CA PHE A 208 -1.00 -7.45 -7.82
C PHE A 208 -2.15 -7.00 -8.73
N ILE A 209 -1.88 -6.40 -9.89
CA ILE A 209 -2.91 -6.14 -10.91
C ILE A 209 -3.52 -7.47 -11.36
N ALA A 210 -2.69 -8.45 -11.75
CA ALA A 210 -3.16 -9.76 -12.19
C ALA A 210 -3.96 -10.48 -11.10
N ALA A 211 -3.41 -10.56 -9.87
CA ALA A 211 -4.07 -11.19 -8.72
C ALA A 211 -5.42 -10.54 -8.36
N ALA A 212 -5.53 -9.22 -8.51
CA ALA A 212 -6.78 -8.50 -8.27
C ALA A 212 -7.83 -8.78 -9.34
N TYR A 213 -7.43 -8.87 -10.62
CA TYR A 213 -8.33 -9.30 -11.69
C TYR A 213 -8.81 -10.74 -11.50
N GLU A 214 -7.91 -11.65 -11.13
CA GLU A 214 -8.21 -13.06 -10.90
C GLU A 214 -9.20 -13.25 -9.75
N SER A 215 -8.89 -12.68 -8.58
CA SER A 215 -9.70 -12.83 -7.37
C SER A 215 -11.04 -12.09 -7.42
N GLY A 216 -11.18 -11.08 -8.28
CA GLY A 216 -12.37 -10.25 -8.40
C GLY A 216 -13.13 -10.46 -9.70
N PRO A 217 -12.86 -9.65 -10.74
CA PRO A 217 -13.63 -9.66 -11.99
C PRO A 217 -13.71 -11.04 -12.64
N TYR A 218 -12.58 -11.76 -12.75
CA TYR A 218 -12.56 -13.09 -13.35
C TYR A 218 -13.39 -14.09 -12.54
N THR A 219 -13.18 -14.16 -11.24
CA THR A 219 -13.92 -15.09 -10.35
C THR A 219 -15.41 -14.84 -10.44
N LYS A 220 -15.84 -13.56 -10.42
CA LYS A 220 -17.25 -13.21 -10.53
C LYS A 220 -17.83 -13.60 -11.90
N LEU A 221 -17.22 -13.19 -13.01
CA LEU A 221 -17.72 -13.45 -14.36
C LEU A 221 -17.73 -14.96 -14.66
N SER A 222 -16.73 -15.71 -14.20
CA SER A 222 -16.67 -17.16 -14.36
C SER A 222 -17.76 -17.88 -13.56
N ALA A 223 -18.06 -17.42 -12.35
CA ALA A 223 -19.15 -17.97 -11.55
C ALA A 223 -20.52 -17.69 -12.20
N ASP A 224 -20.71 -16.47 -12.71
CA ASP A 224 -21.92 -16.09 -13.43
C ASP A 224 -22.08 -16.93 -14.72
N TYR A 225 -21.00 -17.11 -15.52
CA TYR A 225 -21.00 -17.95 -16.69
C TYR A 225 -21.36 -19.41 -16.38
N LYS A 226 -20.76 -19.99 -15.35
CA LYS A 226 -21.05 -21.37 -14.91
C LYS A 226 -22.52 -21.54 -14.53
N ARG A 227 -23.06 -20.62 -13.74
CA ARG A 227 -24.45 -20.65 -13.28
C ARG A 227 -25.42 -20.57 -14.46
N ASP A 228 -25.17 -19.69 -15.44
CA ASP A 228 -26.15 -19.31 -16.45
C ASP A 228 -26.02 -20.11 -17.76
N HIS A 229 -24.81 -20.60 -18.09
CA HIS A 229 -24.49 -21.16 -19.42
C HIS A 229 -23.80 -22.54 -19.40
N GLU A 230 -23.15 -22.98 -18.31
CA GLU A 230 -22.43 -24.25 -18.28
C GLU A 230 -23.40 -25.43 -18.55
N GLY A 231 -23.05 -26.32 -19.50
CA GLY A 231 -23.85 -27.49 -19.87
C GLY A 231 -25.10 -27.20 -20.73
N LYS A 232 -25.27 -25.95 -21.18
CA LYS A 232 -26.33 -25.52 -22.09
C LYS A 232 -25.78 -25.29 -23.50
N ASP A 233 -26.69 -25.29 -24.49
CA ASP A 233 -26.34 -24.95 -25.87
C ASP A 233 -25.76 -23.54 -25.96
N GLU A 234 -24.82 -23.34 -26.88
CA GLU A 234 -24.18 -22.05 -27.14
C GLU A 234 -25.20 -21.04 -27.67
N THR A 235 -25.26 -19.88 -27.05
CA THR A 235 -26.15 -18.78 -27.43
C THR A 235 -25.36 -17.50 -27.68
N PRO A 236 -25.91 -16.45 -28.32
CA PRO A 236 -25.27 -15.13 -28.38
C PRO A 236 -24.94 -14.57 -26.99
N GLN A 237 -25.75 -14.84 -25.97
CA GLN A 237 -25.57 -14.40 -24.63
C GLN A 237 -24.37 -15.12 -23.94
N SER A 238 -24.25 -16.44 -24.14
CA SER A 238 -23.11 -17.19 -23.62
C SER A 238 -21.78 -16.78 -24.27
N LYS A 239 -21.80 -16.50 -25.59
CA LYS A 239 -20.63 -15.95 -26.30
C LYS A 239 -20.24 -14.58 -25.78
N LEU A 240 -21.20 -13.70 -25.54
CA LEU A 240 -20.97 -12.37 -25.00
C LEU A 240 -20.37 -12.45 -23.57
N ALA A 241 -20.93 -13.34 -22.74
CA ALA A 241 -20.42 -13.55 -21.39
C ALA A 241 -18.96 -14.07 -21.42
N LEU A 242 -18.65 -15.02 -22.31
CA LEU A 242 -17.31 -15.55 -22.52
C LEU A 242 -16.34 -14.46 -22.99
N GLU A 243 -16.77 -13.59 -23.90
CA GLU A 243 -15.91 -12.50 -24.39
C GLU A 243 -15.59 -11.48 -23.29
N ASN A 244 -16.53 -11.20 -22.40
CA ASN A 244 -16.26 -10.39 -21.21
C ASN A 244 -15.24 -11.04 -20.26
N ILE A 245 -15.30 -12.36 -20.09
CA ILE A 245 -14.27 -13.12 -19.36
C ILE A 245 -12.92 -12.98 -20.06
N ASN A 246 -12.89 -13.17 -21.37
CA ASN A 246 -11.69 -13.09 -22.20
C ASN A 246 -10.97 -11.75 -22.07
N GLN A 247 -11.71 -10.62 -22.05
CA GLN A 247 -11.12 -9.30 -21.84
C GLN A 247 -10.39 -9.21 -20.50
N VAL A 248 -10.96 -9.77 -19.42
CA VAL A 248 -10.32 -9.80 -18.10
C VAL A 248 -9.08 -10.67 -18.14
N VAL A 249 -9.15 -11.85 -18.75
CA VAL A 249 -7.99 -12.75 -18.89
C VAL A 249 -6.86 -12.08 -19.68
N ASP A 250 -7.19 -11.34 -20.74
CA ASP A 250 -6.19 -10.58 -21.51
C ASP A 250 -5.46 -9.53 -20.64
N ARG A 251 -6.15 -8.90 -19.68
CA ARG A 251 -5.52 -8.00 -18.68
C ARG A 251 -4.64 -8.74 -17.71
N MET A 252 -5.03 -9.94 -17.28
CA MET A 252 -4.21 -10.79 -16.41
C MET A 252 -2.94 -11.23 -17.13
N ILE A 253 -3.04 -11.66 -18.40
CA ILE A 253 -1.89 -12.05 -19.22
C ILE A 253 -0.92 -10.88 -19.40
N ASP A 254 -1.40 -9.68 -19.76
CA ASP A 254 -0.56 -8.48 -19.89
C ASP A 254 0.16 -8.18 -18.55
N ALA A 255 -0.56 -8.21 -17.43
CA ALA A 255 -0.02 -7.91 -16.12
C ALA A 255 1.03 -8.95 -15.68
N TYR A 256 0.76 -10.26 -15.80
CA TYR A 256 1.76 -11.29 -15.49
C TYR A 256 3.00 -11.17 -16.40
N ALA A 257 2.82 -10.91 -17.71
CA ALA A 257 3.93 -10.71 -18.63
C ALA A 257 4.82 -9.53 -18.21
N ARG A 258 4.25 -8.42 -17.76
CA ARG A 258 4.99 -7.27 -17.22
C ARG A 258 5.73 -7.64 -15.94
N ALA A 259 5.11 -8.36 -15.02
CA ALA A 259 5.76 -8.82 -13.79
C ALA A 259 6.98 -9.69 -14.11
N VAL A 260 6.85 -10.65 -15.03
CA VAL A 260 7.95 -11.53 -15.48
C VAL A 260 9.05 -10.73 -16.18
N ALA A 261 8.68 -9.80 -17.08
CA ALA A 261 9.64 -8.98 -17.81
C ALA A 261 10.46 -8.07 -16.89
N LEU A 262 9.80 -7.40 -15.93
CA LEU A 262 10.45 -6.52 -14.96
C LEU A 262 11.31 -7.28 -13.94
N ALA A 263 10.91 -8.51 -13.56
CA ALA A 263 11.71 -9.35 -12.70
C ALA A 263 13.08 -9.71 -13.34
N GLY A 264 13.14 -9.79 -14.66
CA GLY A 264 14.37 -10.00 -15.41
C GLY A 264 15.20 -11.16 -14.84
N ASN A 265 16.49 -10.91 -14.62
CA ASN A 265 17.41 -11.85 -13.99
C ASN A 265 17.80 -11.46 -12.55
N ASP A 266 17.07 -10.53 -11.92
CA ASP A 266 17.36 -10.13 -10.55
C ASP A 266 17.15 -11.31 -9.57
N PRO A 267 18.21 -11.74 -8.83
CA PRO A 267 18.14 -12.89 -7.94
C PRO A 267 17.02 -12.81 -6.90
N LYS A 268 16.66 -11.61 -6.48
CA LYS A 268 15.61 -11.39 -5.45
C LYS A 268 14.21 -11.80 -5.92
N TYR A 269 13.99 -11.89 -7.24
CA TYR A 269 12.67 -12.24 -7.80
C TYR A 269 12.60 -13.64 -8.40
N GLN A 270 13.70 -14.43 -8.43
CA GLN A 270 13.72 -15.66 -9.20
C GLN A 270 12.66 -16.69 -8.77
N THR A 271 12.40 -16.80 -7.47
CA THR A 271 11.35 -17.71 -6.96
C THR A 271 9.97 -17.23 -7.40
N GLN A 272 9.68 -15.96 -7.25
CA GLN A 272 8.41 -15.36 -7.63
C GLN A 272 8.23 -15.35 -9.15
N LYS A 273 9.28 -15.03 -9.90
CA LYS A 273 9.27 -15.05 -11.35
C LYS A 273 8.87 -16.42 -11.91
N LYS A 274 9.38 -17.50 -11.31
CA LYS A 274 9.00 -18.85 -11.71
C LYS A 274 7.50 -19.06 -11.55
N GLN A 275 6.94 -18.70 -10.41
CA GLN A 275 5.50 -18.80 -10.16
C GLN A 275 4.71 -17.92 -11.13
N TRP A 276 5.09 -16.66 -11.31
CA TRP A 276 4.43 -15.75 -12.24
C TRP A 276 4.48 -16.23 -13.70
N MET A 277 5.55 -16.93 -14.08
CA MET A 277 5.67 -17.54 -15.41
C MET A 277 4.71 -18.73 -15.57
N GLU A 278 4.53 -19.54 -14.53
CA GLU A 278 3.57 -20.65 -14.50
C GLU A 278 2.13 -20.11 -14.62
N ASP A 279 1.79 -19.06 -13.85
CA ASP A 279 0.49 -18.40 -13.90
C ASP A 279 0.24 -17.78 -15.28
N LEU A 280 1.23 -17.05 -15.82
CA LEU A 280 1.18 -16.49 -17.18
C LEU A 280 0.93 -17.58 -18.23
N SER A 281 1.68 -18.69 -18.17
CA SER A 281 1.54 -19.80 -19.13
C SER A 281 0.15 -20.42 -19.05
N THR A 282 -0.40 -20.57 -17.85
CA THR A 282 -1.75 -21.10 -17.63
C THR A 282 -2.82 -20.24 -18.31
N TRP A 283 -2.79 -18.93 -18.06
CA TRP A 283 -3.76 -17.99 -18.65
C TRP A 283 -3.55 -17.79 -20.14
N TYR A 284 -2.29 -17.75 -20.60
CA TYR A 284 -1.95 -17.64 -22.01
C TYR A 284 -2.49 -18.85 -22.80
N LYS A 285 -2.27 -20.07 -22.34
CA LYS A 285 -2.79 -21.29 -22.93
C LYS A 285 -4.32 -21.33 -22.96
N PHE A 286 -4.97 -20.86 -21.90
CA PHE A 286 -6.43 -20.71 -21.90
C PHE A 286 -6.94 -19.84 -23.06
N ARG A 287 -6.26 -18.74 -23.37
CA ARG A 287 -6.62 -17.80 -24.46
C ARG A 287 -6.19 -18.25 -25.84
N HIS A 288 -5.17 -19.09 -25.94
CA HIS A 288 -4.51 -19.47 -27.21
C HIS A 288 -4.63 -20.98 -27.53
N ASN A 289 -5.80 -21.57 -27.31
CA ASN A 289 -6.10 -22.97 -27.64
C ASN A 289 -5.03 -23.97 -27.09
N GLN A 290 -4.64 -23.80 -25.85
CA GLN A 290 -3.62 -24.63 -25.16
C GLN A 290 -2.19 -24.48 -25.73
N SER A 291 -1.94 -23.50 -26.57
CA SER A 291 -0.62 -23.17 -27.10
C SER A 291 0.08 -22.14 -26.24
N ASP A 292 1.39 -22.28 -26.08
CA ASP A 292 2.28 -21.30 -25.47
C ASP A 292 3.15 -20.55 -26.51
N ALA A 293 2.89 -20.80 -27.78
CA ALA A 293 3.59 -20.08 -28.86
C ALA A 293 3.32 -18.57 -28.79
N GLY A 294 4.38 -17.76 -28.77
CA GLY A 294 4.29 -16.31 -28.68
C GLY A 294 4.42 -15.73 -27.26
N ILE A 295 4.49 -16.56 -26.22
CA ILE A 295 4.60 -16.06 -24.83
C ILE A 295 5.93 -15.33 -24.56
N ASN A 296 7.03 -15.79 -25.15
CA ASN A 296 8.33 -15.14 -25.03
C ASN A 296 8.38 -13.81 -25.76
N GLU A 297 7.78 -13.72 -26.92
CA GLU A 297 7.62 -12.48 -27.72
C GLU A 297 6.75 -11.47 -26.98
N LEU A 298 5.70 -11.94 -26.31
CA LEU A 298 4.88 -11.10 -25.44
C LEU A 298 5.71 -10.52 -24.31
N ILE A 299 6.44 -11.35 -23.57
CA ILE A 299 7.29 -10.91 -22.45
C ILE A 299 8.35 -9.90 -22.93
N ALA A 300 8.98 -10.16 -24.09
CA ALA A 300 10.00 -9.28 -24.63
C ALA A 300 9.46 -7.89 -25.06
N SER A 301 8.20 -7.83 -25.48
CA SER A 301 7.61 -6.62 -26.05
C SER A 301 6.65 -5.87 -25.12
N VAL A 302 6.16 -6.50 -24.05
CA VAL A 302 5.06 -5.94 -23.23
C VAL A 302 5.38 -4.60 -22.59
N LEU A 303 6.64 -4.38 -22.17
CA LEU A 303 7.04 -3.13 -21.53
C LEU A 303 7.13 -1.94 -22.49
N SER A 304 7.22 -2.18 -23.79
CA SER A 304 7.19 -1.12 -24.80
C SER A 304 5.78 -0.62 -25.09
N LYS A 305 4.76 -1.33 -24.63
CA LYS A 305 3.35 -0.99 -24.81
C LYS A 305 2.80 -0.28 -23.57
N PRO A 306 1.85 0.65 -23.72
CA PRO A 306 1.17 1.24 -22.57
C PRO A 306 0.43 0.16 -21.76
N LEU A 307 0.25 0.40 -20.46
CA LEU A 307 -0.62 -0.46 -19.65
C LEU A 307 -2.06 -0.38 -20.19
N PRO A 308 -2.69 -1.51 -20.50
CA PRO A 308 -4.06 -1.49 -21.00
C PRO A 308 -5.04 -0.93 -19.93
N PRO A 309 -6.06 -0.17 -20.32
CA PRO A 309 -7.08 0.30 -19.40
C PRO A 309 -7.91 -0.87 -18.85
N GLU A 310 -8.66 -0.63 -17.79
CA GLU A 310 -9.65 -1.59 -17.30
C GLU A 310 -10.63 -1.95 -18.44
N PRO A 311 -11.03 -3.24 -18.55
CA PRO A 311 -11.96 -3.63 -19.59
C PRO A 311 -13.34 -3.03 -19.35
N THR A 312 -13.95 -2.50 -20.39
CA THR A 312 -15.34 -2.08 -20.35
C THR A 312 -16.22 -3.29 -20.73
N PRO A 313 -17.20 -3.67 -19.90
CA PRO A 313 -18.10 -4.77 -20.22
C PRO A 313 -18.80 -4.56 -21.57
N LEU A 314 -18.70 -5.55 -22.45
CA LEU A 314 -19.41 -5.56 -23.72
C LEU A 314 -20.90 -5.80 -23.46
N THR A 315 -21.75 -5.07 -24.18
CA THR A 315 -23.22 -5.23 -24.20
C THR A 315 -23.71 -5.94 -25.44
N SER A 316 -22.85 -6.06 -26.45
CA SER A 316 -23.09 -6.82 -27.68
C SER A 316 -21.77 -7.40 -28.21
N LEU A 317 -21.86 -8.49 -28.95
CA LEU A 317 -20.66 -9.03 -29.61
C LEU A 317 -20.15 -8.02 -30.66
N PRO A 318 -18.82 -7.86 -30.80
CA PRO A 318 -18.27 -7.10 -31.92
C PRO A 318 -18.79 -7.68 -33.23
N ALA A 319 -19.20 -6.81 -34.15
CA ALA A 319 -19.53 -7.26 -35.51
C ALA A 319 -18.31 -7.99 -36.06
N SER A 320 -18.47 -9.27 -36.43
CA SER A 320 -17.41 -10.00 -37.12
C SER A 320 -16.99 -9.14 -38.30
N ALA A 321 -15.69 -8.78 -38.36
CA ALA A 321 -15.18 -8.05 -39.51
C ALA A 321 -15.54 -8.84 -40.76
N SER A 322 -16.53 -8.36 -41.48
CA SER A 322 -16.93 -8.93 -42.76
C SER A 322 -15.70 -8.82 -43.64
N THR A 323 -15.08 -9.94 -43.94
CA THR A 323 -14.07 -10.04 -44.96
C THR A 323 -14.76 -9.54 -46.23
N THR A 324 -14.44 -8.34 -46.66
CA THR A 324 -14.87 -7.80 -47.95
C THR A 324 -14.29 -8.72 -49.01
N THR A 325 -15.08 -9.64 -49.49
CA THR A 325 -14.76 -10.51 -50.60
C THR A 325 -14.68 -9.62 -51.82
N GLY A 326 -13.47 -9.14 -52.14
CA GLY A 326 -13.20 -8.57 -53.45
C GLY A 326 -13.45 -9.65 -54.48
N THR A 327 -14.24 -9.31 -55.49
CA THR A 327 -14.58 -10.13 -56.65
C THR A 327 -13.30 -10.71 -57.27
N PRO A 328 -13.13 -12.04 -57.40
CA PRO A 328 -11.96 -12.58 -58.07
C PRO A 328 -12.14 -12.49 -59.58
N THR A 329 -11.22 -11.78 -60.21
CA THR A 329 -10.98 -11.87 -61.64
C THR A 329 -10.41 -13.26 -61.97
N THR A 330 -11.00 -13.94 -62.92
CA THR A 330 -10.68 -15.26 -63.47
C THR A 330 -9.20 -15.50 -63.68
N GLY A 331 -8.66 -16.52 -63.03
CA GLY A 331 -7.31 -17.11 -63.32
C GLY A 331 -7.27 -18.53 -62.76
N SER A 332 -7.09 -19.48 -63.66
CA SER A 332 -7.14 -20.95 -63.58
C SER A 332 -6.67 -21.61 -62.28
N MET A 333 -7.41 -22.69 -61.94
CA MET A 333 -7.12 -23.66 -60.83
C MET A 333 -5.76 -24.39 -61.03
N PRO A 334 -5.24 -24.94 -59.92
CA PRO A 334 -5.22 -26.39 -59.80
C PRO A 334 -5.94 -26.91 -58.55
N SER A 335 -6.57 -28.03 -58.78
CA SER A 335 -7.31 -28.90 -57.87
C SER A 335 -6.40 -29.48 -56.80
N THR A 336 -6.74 -29.33 -55.51
CA THR A 336 -6.30 -30.27 -54.46
C THR A 336 -7.40 -30.43 -53.41
N THR A 337 -7.67 -31.64 -53.19
CA THR A 337 -8.53 -32.42 -52.32
C THR A 337 -9.05 -31.72 -51.06
N ALA A 338 -10.40 -31.76 -50.90
CA ALA A 338 -11.13 -31.41 -49.70
C ALA A 338 -10.67 -32.23 -48.48
N ALA A 339 -10.12 -31.57 -47.45
CA ALA A 339 -10.07 -32.12 -46.14
C ALA A 339 -11.27 -31.54 -45.36
N THR A 340 -12.20 -32.41 -45.05
CA THR A 340 -13.35 -32.16 -44.18
C THR A 340 -12.84 -31.85 -42.78
N THR A 341 -12.84 -30.57 -42.41
CA THR A 341 -12.55 -30.18 -41.02
C THR A 341 -13.87 -30.30 -40.25
N ALA A 342 -13.97 -31.38 -39.48
CA ALA A 342 -14.99 -31.54 -38.47
C ALA A 342 -14.87 -30.38 -37.47
N ALA A 343 -15.98 -29.66 -37.29
CA ALA A 343 -16.11 -28.68 -36.22
C ALA A 343 -15.96 -29.39 -34.86
N ALA A 344 -14.79 -29.27 -34.25
CA ALA A 344 -14.60 -29.71 -32.89
C ALA A 344 -15.34 -28.76 -31.96
N THR A 345 -16.44 -29.23 -31.41
CA THR A 345 -17.15 -28.58 -30.31
C THR A 345 -16.21 -28.57 -29.09
N THR A 346 -15.48 -27.50 -28.95
CA THR A 346 -14.57 -27.34 -27.81
C THR A 346 -15.36 -26.89 -26.59
N THR A 347 -15.72 -27.83 -25.75
CA THR A 347 -16.21 -27.53 -24.39
C THR A 347 -15.05 -26.87 -23.64
N VAL A 348 -15.08 -25.55 -23.55
CA VAL A 348 -14.08 -24.78 -22.84
C VAL A 348 -14.30 -24.99 -21.35
N LYS A 349 -13.60 -25.96 -20.78
CA LYS A 349 -13.49 -26.12 -19.35
C LYS A 349 -12.57 -25.02 -18.85
N ALA A 350 -13.09 -24.08 -18.04
CA ALA A 350 -12.25 -23.12 -17.34
C ALA A 350 -11.10 -23.83 -16.63
N PRO A 351 -9.87 -23.29 -16.65
CA PRO A 351 -8.80 -23.89 -15.91
C PRO A 351 -9.21 -23.96 -14.44
N THR A 352 -9.41 -25.19 -13.97
CA THR A 352 -9.56 -25.42 -12.53
C THR A 352 -8.17 -25.20 -11.96
N THR A 353 -7.98 -24.16 -11.17
CA THR A 353 -6.84 -24.11 -10.26
C THR A 353 -6.91 -25.37 -9.43
N THR A 354 -6.11 -26.35 -9.77
CA THR A 354 -5.95 -27.55 -8.97
C THR A 354 -5.20 -27.10 -7.72
N THR A 355 -5.96 -26.65 -6.74
CA THR A 355 -5.51 -26.68 -5.38
C THR A 355 -5.39 -28.15 -5.04
N THR A 356 -4.22 -28.71 -5.26
CA THR A 356 -3.90 -30.02 -4.70
C THR A 356 -4.02 -29.85 -3.20
N ALA A 357 -5.10 -30.35 -2.64
CA ALA A 357 -5.28 -30.52 -1.21
C ALA A 357 -4.31 -31.59 -0.76
N GLY A 358 -3.02 -31.25 -0.69
CA GLY A 358 -2.06 -31.89 0.16
C GLY A 358 -2.29 -31.31 1.54
N ALA A 359 -2.64 -32.15 2.49
CA ALA A 359 -2.77 -31.82 3.89
C ALA A 359 -1.48 -31.13 4.38
N GLY A 360 -1.56 -29.84 4.60
CA GLY A 360 -0.49 -28.99 5.02
C GLY A 360 -0.90 -27.57 4.73
N SER A 361 -1.66 -26.97 5.66
CA SER A 361 -2.16 -25.60 5.64
C SER A 361 -0.98 -24.64 5.61
N ALA A 362 -0.43 -24.37 4.44
CA ALA A 362 0.36 -23.19 4.17
C ALA A 362 -0.49 -22.32 3.23
N LYS A 363 -1.38 -21.52 3.85
CA LYS A 363 -1.81 -20.25 3.28
C LYS A 363 -0.55 -19.61 2.71
N PRO A 364 -0.50 -19.16 1.44
CA PRO A 364 0.64 -18.39 1.00
C PRO A 364 0.70 -17.20 1.94
N ALA A 365 1.65 -17.24 2.85
CA ALA A 365 2.05 -16.07 3.57
C ALA A 365 2.37 -15.06 2.47
N ILE A 366 1.59 -13.97 2.40
CA ILE A 366 1.96 -12.81 1.62
C ILE A 366 3.33 -12.45 2.17
N SER A 367 4.38 -12.90 1.46
CA SER A 367 5.76 -12.62 1.84
C SER A 367 5.95 -11.13 1.61
N THR A 368 5.62 -10.35 2.63
CA THR A 368 5.80 -8.92 2.71
C THR A 368 7.27 -8.59 2.91
N THR A 369 8.14 -9.19 2.10
CA THR A 369 9.54 -8.81 2.01
C THR A 369 9.73 -7.94 0.78
N SER A 370 9.01 -6.83 0.72
CA SER A 370 9.44 -5.65 -0.02
C SER A 370 9.83 -4.61 0.99
N THR A 371 10.89 -4.89 1.73
CA THR A 371 11.65 -3.89 2.45
C THR A 371 12.44 -3.10 1.42
N THR A 372 11.83 -2.14 0.76
CA THR A 372 12.58 -0.98 0.27
C THR A 372 12.90 -0.12 1.49
N THR A 373 13.85 -0.57 2.27
CA THR A 373 14.57 0.28 3.22
C THR A 373 15.29 1.33 2.39
N PRO A 374 15.14 2.64 2.67
CA PRO A 374 16.03 3.64 2.08
C PRO A 374 17.45 3.27 2.50
N VAL A 375 18.33 3.07 1.52
CA VAL A 375 19.75 2.82 1.74
C VAL A 375 20.32 4.02 2.47
N LYS A 376 20.64 3.82 3.75
CA LYS A 376 21.38 4.77 4.56
C LYS A 376 22.79 4.91 3.94
N PRO A 377 23.28 6.11 3.63
CA PRO A 377 24.64 6.26 3.14
C PRO A 377 25.62 5.74 4.21
N LYS A 378 26.50 4.85 3.77
CA LYS A 378 27.56 4.25 4.55
C LYS A 378 28.48 5.35 5.10
N PRO A 379 28.78 5.42 6.40
CA PRO A 379 29.75 6.38 6.90
C PRO A 379 31.12 6.07 6.30
N ARG A 380 31.76 7.09 5.75
CA ARG A 380 33.14 7.03 5.25
C ARG A 380 34.05 6.81 6.47
N ASN A 381 34.65 5.65 6.59
CA ASN A 381 35.75 5.40 7.51
C ASN A 381 36.95 6.23 7.08
N ASN A 382 37.18 7.35 7.76
CA ASN A 382 38.48 8.01 7.77
C ASN A 382 39.42 7.18 8.63
N HIS A 383 40.25 6.38 8.01
CA HIS A 383 41.42 5.84 8.64
C HIS A 383 42.42 6.99 8.89
N SER A 384 42.41 7.49 10.10
CA SER A 384 43.52 8.29 10.66
C SER A 384 44.63 7.32 11.04
N THR A 385 45.65 7.26 10.20
CA THR A 385 46.92 6.62 10.54
C THR A 385 47.68 7.53 11.48
N THR A 386 47.78 7.14 12.75
CA THR A 386 48.72 7.74 13.71
C THR A 386 50.04 6.98 13.65
N PRO A 387 51.20 7.63 13.45
CA PRO A 387 52.47 6.93 13.44
C PRO A 387 52.91 6.62 14.89
N SER A 388 53.23 5.36 15.09
CA SER A 388 53.88 4.84 16.31
C SER A 388 55.30 5.41 16.43
N ASN A 389 55.55 6.17 17.47
CA ASN A 389 56.89 6.63 17.84
C ASN A 389 57.47 5.72 18.93
N ASN A 390 58.31 4.79 18.49
CA ASN A 390 59.09 3.92 19.34
C ASN A 390 60.34 4.67 19.81
N ARG A 391 60.50 5.03 21.08
CA ARG A 391 61.78 5.36 21.70
C ARG A 391 61.94 4.67 23.03
N ARG A 392 62.92 3.74 23.02
CA ARG A 392 63.55 3.15 24.20
C ARG A 392 64.22 4.24 25.07
N ARG A 393 64.00 4.23 26.32
CA ARG A 393 65.01 4.01 27.40
C ARG A 393 64.27 3.79 28.68
#